data_d5b162318703afc0c3ccb7719a8e968e
#
_entry.id   d5b162318703afc0c3ccb7719a8e968e
#
_cell.length_a   1.000
_cell.length_b   1.000
_cell.length_c   1.000
_cell.angle_alpha   90.00
_cell.angle_beta   90.00
_cell.angle_gamma   90.00
#
_symmetry.space_group_name_H-M   'P 1'
#
loop_
_entity.id
_entity.type
_entity.pdbx_description
1 polymer ?
#
loop_
_entity_poly.entity_id
_entity_poly.type
_entity_poly.pdbx_seq_one_letter_code
_entity_poly.pdbx_strand_id
1 'polypeptide(L)'
;NRNFMEGLHRAANSGVSLYGECGGYMVLGDGLTDADGRRHAMAGLLPLETSFAEPRLHLGYREAEMLHDAPFAAAGARFRGHEFHYAAVTEESGARPLFRCSDSGGKDLGNMGLAAGNVMGSFIHLIDRR
;
A
#
# COMPACT_ATOMS: atom_id res chain seq x y z
N ASN A 1 7.21 16.44 4.60
CA ASN A 1 6.57 17.75 4.56
C ASN A 1 5.35 17.80 5.45
N ARG A 2 5.44 18.61 6.49
CA ARG A 2 4.43 18.72 7.55
C ARG A 2 3.07 19.18 7.00
N ASN A 3 3.08 20.20 6.14
CA ASN A 3 1.84 20.72 5.55
C ASN A 3 1.13 19.68 4.69
N PHE A 4 1.89 18.89 3.96
CA PHE A 4 1.35 17.81 3.15
C PHE A 4 0.72 16.72 4.03
N MET A 5 1.41 16.30 5.10
CA MET A 5 0.89 15.29 6.02
C MET A 5 -0.37 15.77 6.73
N GLU A 6 -0.42 17.02 7.16
CA GLU A 6 -1.61 17.62 7.77
C GLU A 6 -2.79 17.66 6.78
N GLY A 7 -2.50 17.94 5.51
CA GLY A 7 -3.50 17.91 4.43
C GLY A 7 -4.10 16.52 4.24
N LEU A 8 -3.27 15.47 4.29
CA LEU A 8 -3.74 14.09 4.21
C LEU A 8 -4.65 13.75 5.40
N HIS A 9 -4.29 14.17 6.60
CA HIS A 9 -5.10 13.95 7.79
C HIS A 9 -6.46 14.65 7.68
N ARG A 10 -6.48 15.90 7.22
CA ARG A 10 -7.73 16.63 7.01
C ARG A 10 -8.62 15.92 5.99
N ALA A 11 -8.05 15.48 4.88
CA ALA A 11 -8.80 14.75 3.84
C ALA A 11 -9.39 13.46 4.40
N ALA A 12 -8.58 12.66 5.11
CA ALA A 12 -9.05 11.43 5.73
C ALA A 12 -10.18 11.69 6.72
N ASN A 13 -10.03 12.70 7.57
CA ASN A 13 -11.03 13.04 8.58
C ASN A 13 -12.33 13.57 7.98
N SER A 14 -12.27 14.16 6.79
CA SER A 14 -13.46 14.64 6.08
C SER A 14 -14.20 13.57 5.29
N GLY A 15 -13.70 12.32 5.30
CA GLY A 15 -14.31 11.20 4.60
C GLY A 15 -13.88 11.05 3.13
N VAL A 16 -12.90 11.84 2.67
CA VAL A 16 -12.33 11.68 1.33
C VAL A 16 -11.56 10.37 1.25
N SER A 17 -11.81 9.60 0.19
CA SER A 17 -11.06 8.36 -0.04
C SER A 17 -9.64 8.67 -0.47
N LEU A 18 -8.67 8.06 0.22
CA LEU A 18 -7.26 8.17 -0.10
C LEU A 18 -6.74 6.81 -0.55
N TYR A 19 -6.13 6.78 -1.72
CA TYR A 19 -5.52 5.58 -2.26
C TYR A 19 -4.07 5.87 -2.65
N GLY A 20 -3.15 5.09 -2.09
CA GLY A 20 -1.72 5.25 -2.38
C GLY A 20 -1.14 4.01 -3.02
N GLU A 21 -0.33 4.22 -4.07
CA GLU A 21 0.43 3.15 -4.71
C GLU A 21 1.92 3.41 -4.54
N CYS A 22 2.68 2.36 -4.19
CA CYS A 22 4.13 2.40 -4.07
C CYS A 22 4.60 3.50 -3.11
N GLY A 23 5.22 4.58 -3.62
CA GLY A 23 5.66 5.71 -2.79
C GLY A 23 4.51 6.36 -2.03
N GLY A 24 3.35 6.51 -2.66
CA GLY A 24 2.15 7.01 -2.00
C GLY A 24 1.69 6.13 -0.86
N TYR A 25 1.81 4.83 -1.01
CA TYR A 25 1.50 3.88 0.06
C TYR A 25 2.44 4.06 1.26
N MET A 26 3.73 4.18 1.00
CA MET A 26 4.72 4.43 2.06
C MET A 26 4.43 5.71 2.84
N VAL A 27 4.01 6.77 2.15
CA VAL A 27 3.67 8.06 2.77
C VAL A 27 2.46 7.93 3.70
N LEU A 28 1.51 7.06 3.39
CA LEU A 28 0.32 6.83 4.23
C LEU A 28 0.66 6.04 5.49
N GLY A 29 1.80 5.37 5.56
CA GLY A 29 2.21 4.54 6.67
C GLY A 29 2.61 5.32 7.92
N ASP A 30 3.04 4.58 8.94
CA ASP A 30 3.51 5.15 10.20
C ASP A 30 4.94 5.68 10.07
N GLY A 31 5.79 4.95 9.36
CA GLY A 31 7.18 5.33 9.25
C GLY A 31 7.88 4.72 8.06
N LEU A 32 8.97 5.37 7.67
CA LEU A 32 9.86 4.94 6.61
C LEU A 32 11.30 5.07 7.10
N THR A 33 12.06 4.00 7.00
CA THR A 33 13.48 3.99 7.32
C THR A 33 14.28 4.18 6.03
N ASP A 34 15.15 5.19 6.00
CA ASP A 34 15.95 5.49 4.81
C ASP A 34 17.17 4.55 4.68
N ALA A 35 17.93 4.73 3.61
CA ALA A 35 19.10 3.89 3.33
C ALA A 35 20.18 4.00 4.41
N ASP A 36 20.22 5.09 5.16
CA ASP A 36 21.18 5.31 6.25
C ASP A 36 20.67 4.72 7.58
N GLY A 37 19.50 4.14 7.61
CA GLY A 37 18.91 3.56 8.81
C GLY A 37 18.12 4.55 9.66
N ARG A 38 17.87 5.76 9.18
CA ARG A 38 17.09 6.76 9.91
C ARG A 38 15.60 6.57 9.62
N ARG A 39 14.82 6.55 10.67
CA ARG A 39 13.36 6.47 10.54
C ARG A 39 12.77 7.87 10.42
N HIS A 40 11.88 8.02 9.46
CA HIS A 40 11.09 9.23 9.24
C HIS A 40 9.62 8.91 9.49
N ALA A 41 8.97 9.72 10.31
CA ALA A 41 7.52 9.59 10.51
C ALA A 41 6.80 9.96 9.23
N MET A 42 5.81 9.14 8.86
CA MET A 42 4.95 9.38 7.72
C MET A 42 3.58 9.88 8.19
N ALA A 43 2.57 9.81 7.35
CA ALA A 43 1.25 10.37 7.69
C ALA A 43 0.55 9.66 8.86
N GLY A 44 0.90 8.40 9.12
CA GLY A 44 0.31 7.65 10.24
C GLY A 44 -1.13 7.27 10.04
N LEU A 45 -1.58 7.13 8.80
CA LEU A 45 -2.95 6.77 8.46
C LEU A 45 -3.15 5.28 8.25
N LEU A 46 -2.06 4.54 8.01
CA LEU A 46 -2.06 3.09 7.91
C LEU A 46 -0.94 2.51 8.79
N PRO A 47 -1.16 1.37 9.46
CA PRO A 47 -0.14 0.74 10.30
C PRO A 47 0.91 0.01 9.45
N LEU A 48 1.72 0.78 8.76
CA LEU A 48 2.72 0.32 7.80
C LEU A 48 4.09 0.91 8.15
N GLU A 49 5.10 0.03 8.24
CA GLU A 49 6.50 0.44 8.32
C GLU A 49 7.24 -0.09 7.10
N THR A 50 8.03 0.76 6.47
CA THR A 50 8.81 0.40 5.31
C THR A 50 10.27 0.79 5.51
N SER A 51 11.19 0.13 4.79
CA SER A 51 12.63 0.37 4.97
C SER A 51 13.39 0.25 3.66
N PHE A 52 14.31 1.19 3.46
CA PHE A 52 15.34 1.13 2.42
C PHE A 52 16.72 0.73 2.99
N ALA A 53 16.80 0.40 4.28
CA ALA A 53 18.09 0.08 4.94
C ALA A 53 18.77 -1.13 4.29
N GLU A 54 17.99 -2.10 3.84
CA GLU A 54 18.48 -3.26 3.11
C GLU A 54 17.69 -3.36 1.81
N PRO A 55 18.01 -2.52 0.81
CA PRO A 55 17.23 -2.46 -0.41
C PRO A 55 17.28 -3.78 -1.18
N ARG A 56 16.13 -4.21 -1.66
CA ARG A 56 15.96 -5.43 -2.41
C ARG A 56 14.90 -5.21 -3.47
N LEU A 57 15.21 -5.57 -4.70
CA LEU A 57 14.25 -5.41 -5.78
C LEU A 57 13.08 -6.39 -5.64
N HIS A 58 11.89 -5.84 -5.58
CA HIS A 58 10.63 -6.58 -5.66
C HIS A 58 10.01 -6.24 -7.01
N LEU A 59 9.98 -7.20 -7.91
CA LEU A 59 9.56 -6.98 -9.29
C LEU A 59 8.71 -8.15 -9.78
N GLY A 60 7.61 -7.85 -10.42
CA GLY A 60 6.82 -8.83 -11.13
C GLY A 60 5.42 -8.37 -11.42
N TYR A 61 4.78 -9.07 -12.35
CA TYR A 61 3.36 -8.91 -12.60
C TYR A 61 2.56 -9.54 -11.48
N ARG A 62 1.43 -8.92 -11.17
CA ARG A 62 0.54 -9.38 -10.10
C ARG A 62 -0.90 -9.37 -10.58
N GLU A 63 -1.65 -10.35 -10.13
CA GLU A 63 -3.10 -10.32 -10.16
C GLU A 63 -3.58 -10.04 -8.74
N ALA A 64 -4.37 -8.99 -8.57
CA ALA A 64 -4.85 -8.55 -7.25
C ALA A 64 -6.37 -8.69 -7.20
N GLU A 65 -6.85 -9.38 -6.17
CA GLU A 65 -8.28 -9.55 -5.94
C GLU A 65 -8.67 -8.74 -4.70
N MET A 66 -9.73 -7.93 -4.83
CA MET A 66 -10.27 -7.16 -3.71
C MET A 66 -10.83 -8.10 -2.66
N LEU A 67 -10.37 -7.95 -1.41
CA LEU A 67 -10.87 -8.75 -0.29
C LEU A 67 -12.13 -8.17 0.33
N HIS A 68 -12.33 -6.87 0.18
CA HIS A 68 -13.48 -6.14 0.72
C HIS A 68 -13.93 -5.08 -0.27
N ASP A 69 -15.15 -4.58 -0.08
CA ASP A 69 -15.63 -3.45 -0.90
C ASP A 69 -14.81 -2.20 -0.60
N ALA A 70 -14.53 -1.44 -1.65
CA ALA A 70 -13.91 -0.13 -1.57
C ALA A 70 -14.61 0.82 -2.56
N PRO A 71 -14.40 2.13 -2.44
CA PRO A 71 -15.07 3.07 -3.35
C PRO A 71 -14.81 2.82 -4.84
N PHE A 72 -13.65 2.25 -5.20
CA PHE A 72 -13.30 2.03 -6.58
C PHE A 72 -13.64 0.62 -7.10
N ALA A 73 -13.94 -0.34 -6.22
CA ALA A 73 -14.26 -1.71 -6.64
C ALA A 73 -14.90 -2.52 -5.52
N ALA A 74 -15.72 -3.48 -5.89
CA ALA A 74 -16.35 -4.41 -4.95
C ALA A 74 -15.44 -5.58 -4.60
N ALA A 75 -15.72 -6.23 -3.49
CA ALA A 75 -15.05 -7.47 -3.10
C ALA A 75 -15.12 -8.48 -4.25
N GLY A 76 -14.02 -9.18 -4.50
CA GLY A 76 -13.90 -10.15 -5.59
C GLY A 76 -13.49 -9.55 -6.93
N ALA A 77 -13.51 -8.23 -7.09
CA ALA A 77 -13.02 -7.59 -8.31
C ALA A 77 -11.52 -7.86 -8.47
N ARG A 78 -11.11 -8.13 -9.70
CA ARG A 78 -9.72 -8.48 -10.01
C ARG A 78 -9.06 -7.43 -10.88
N PHE A 79 -7.80 -7.17 -10.59
CA PHE A 79 -6.98 -6.23 -11.32
C PHE A 79 -5.68 -6.90 -11.73
N ARG A 80 -5.14 -6.46 -12.85
CA ARG A 80 -3.75 -6.75 -13.23
C ARG A 80 -2.91 -5.56 -12.87
N GLY A 81 -1.71 -5.82 -12.35
CA GLY A 81 -0.78 -4.78 -11.98
C GLY A 81 0.64 -5.29 -11.97
N HIS A 82 1.54 -4.47 -11.48
CA HIS A 82 2.91 -4.91 -11.26
C HIS A 82 3.46 -4.30 -9.96
N GLU A 83 4.40 -5.03 -9.36
CA GLU A 83 5.25 -4.53 -8.30
C GLU A 83 6.58 -4.10 -8.89
N PHE A 84 7.09 -2.96 -8.46
CA PHE A 84 8.45 -2.53 -8.74
C PHE A 84 8.87 -1.58 -7.62
N HIS A 85 9.62 -2.11 -6.65
CA HIS A 85 10.10 -1.29 -5.55
C HIS A 85 11.32 -1.92 -4.88
N TYR A 86 12.14 -1.08 -4.26
CA TYR A 86 13.32 -1.50 -3.52
C TYR A 86 13.09 -1.52 -2.01
N ALA A 87 12.11 -0.81 -1.50
CA ALA A 87 11.78 -0.81 -0.09
C ALA A 87 11.20 -2.15 0.35
N ALA A 88 11.55 -2.57 1.55
CA ALA A 88 10.94 -3.74 2.18
C ALA A 88 9.82 -3.30 3.11
N VAL A 89 8.79 -4.12 3.22
CA VAL A 89 7.76 -3.96 4.24
C VAL A 89 8.26 -4.64 5.51
N THR A 90 8.43 -3.87 6.58
CA THR A 90 8.87 -4.42 7.86
C THR A 90 7.70 -4.64 8.81
N GLU A 91 6.60 -3.94 8.60
CA GLU A 91 5.34 -4.18 9.31
C GLU A 91 4.15 -3.77 8.43
N GLU A 92 3.18 -4.67 8.31
CA GLU A 92 1.95 -4.46 7.54
C GLU A 92 0.83 -5.23 8.23
N SER A 93 0.34 -4.70 9.37
CA SER A 93 -0.67 -5.38 10.17
C SER A 93 -1.49 -4.36 10.96
N GLY A 94 -2.58 -4.81 11.59
CA GLY A 94 -3.42 -3.94 12.40
C GLY A 94 -4.51 -3.20 11.63
N ALA A 95 -4.63 -3.45 10.33
CA ALA A 95 -5.71 -2.97 9.47
C ALA A 95 -6.15 -4.11 8.57
N ARG A 96 -7.25 -3.92 7.82
CA ARG A 96 -7.72 -4.95 6.91
C ARG A 96 -6.76 -5.06 5.71
N PRO A 97 -6.45 -6.27 5.25
CA PRO A 97 -5.70 -6.42 4.00
C PRO A 97 -6.54 -5.94 2.82
N LEU A 98 -5.89 -5.32 1.83
CA LEU A 98 -6.59 -4.76 0.67
C LEU A 98 -6.80 -5.80 -0.41
N PHE A 99 -5.72 -6.53 -0.78
CA PHE A 99 -5.73 -7.49 -1.88
C PHE A 99 -5.24 -8.86 -1.45
N ARG A 100 -5.78 -9.89 -2.10
CA ARG A 100 -5.10 -11.17 -2.22
C ARG A 100 -4.42 -11.22 -3.58
N CYS A 101 -3.15 -11.57 -3.61
CA CYS A 101 -2.34 -11.46 -4.82
C CYS A 101 -1.78 -12.80 -5.26
N SER A 102 -1.62 -12.92 -6.58
CA SER A 102 -0.91 -14.04 -7.21
C SER A 102 0.04 -13.50 -8.27
N ASP A 103 1.03 -14.32 -8.64
CA ASP A 103 1.94 -13.97 -9.73
C ASP A 103 1.35 -14.40 -11.09
N SER A 104 2.09 -14.14 -12.17
CA SER A 104 1.65 -14.48 -13.54
C SER A 104 1.50 -15.98 -13.76
N GLY A 105 2.15 -16.81 -12.95
CA GLY A 105 2.02 -18.27 -13.00
C GLY A 105 0.90 -18.83 -12.13
N GLY A 106 0.15 -17.96 -11.44
CA GLY A 106 -0.93 -18.38 -10.57
C GLY A 106 -0.50 -18.73 -9.15
N LYS A 107 0.77 -18.53 -8.80
CA LYS A 107 1.25 -18.78 -7.45
C LYS A 107 0.66 -17.75 -6.49
N ASP A 108 0.07 -18.22 -5.40
CA ASP A 108 -0.46 -17.36 -4.35
C ASP A 108 0.67 -16.65 -3.61
N LEU A 109 0.62 -15.33 -3.58
CA LEU A 109 1.59 -14.49 -2.88
C LEU A 109 1.06 -13.97 -1.55
N GLY A 110 -0.15 -14.33 -1.19
CA GLY A 110 -0.78 -13.91 0.05
C GLY A 110 -1.44 -12.53 -0.05
N ASN A 111 -1.68 -11.95 1.11
CA ASN A 111 -2.34 -10.64 1.19
C ASN A 111 -1.32 -9.52 1.04
N MET A 112 -1.71 -8.48 0.33
CA MET A 112 -0.88 -7.29 0.11
C MET A 112 -1.73 -6.02 0.24
N GLY A 113 -1.12 -5.00 0.82
CA GLY A 113 -1.78 -3.73 1.02
C GLY A 113 -2.66 -3.71 2.25
N LEU A 114 -3.08 -2.53 2.62
CA LEU A 114 -3.91 -2.28 3.80
C LEU A 114 -5.07 -1.34 3.47
N ALA A 115 -6.14 -1.47 4.24
CA ALA A 115 -7.27 -0.56 4.21
C ALA A 115 -7.73 -0.27 5.63
N ALA A 116 -7.86 1.01 5.96
CA ALA A 116 -8.37 1.49 7.24
C ALA A 116 -9.34 2.63 6.97
N GLY A 117 -10.63 2.38 7.16
CA GLY A 117 -11.67 3.36 6.82
C GLY A 117 -11.61 3.72 5.34
N ASN A 118 -11.44 5.00 5.06
CA ASN A 118 -11.36 5.54 3.70
C ASN A 118 -9.92 5.67 3.16
N VAL A 119 -8.94 5.13 3.89
CA VAL A 119 -7.52 5.17 3.50
C VAL A 119 -7.07 3.77 3.12
N MET A 120 -6.45 3.64 1.95
CA MET A 120 -6.01 2.35 1.45
C MET A 120 -4.82 2.46 0.51
N GLY A 121 -4.09 1.38 0.33
CA GLY A 121 -2.98 1.35 -0.60
C GLY A 121 -2.22 0.05 -0.60
N SER A 122 -1.26 -0.04 -1.52
CA SER A 122 -0.36 -1.18 -1.66
C SER A 122 0.88 -0.78 -2.46
N PHE A 123 1.82 -1.70 -2.60
CA PHE A 123 2.95 -1.54 -3.52
C PHE A 123 2.59 -1.91 -4.96
N ILE A 124 1.38 -2.37 -5.23
CA ILE A 124 0.98 -2.78 -6.56
C ILE A 124 0.52 -1.59 -7.38
N HIS A 125 1.11 -1.40 -8.55
CA HIS A 125 0.64 -0.45 -9.54
C HIS A 125 -0.46 -1.12 -10.35
N LEU A 126 -1.70 -0.74 -10.13
CA LEU A 126 -2.83 -1.29 -10.86
C LEU A 126 -2.81 -0.75 -12.29
N ILE A 127 -2.86 -1.65 -13.26
CA ILE A 127 -2.80 -1.29 -14.68
C ILE A 127 -4.20 -1.31 -15.28
N ASP A 128 -4.90 -2.42 -15.13
CA ASP A 128 -6.25 -2.57 -15.67
C ASP A 128 -7.10 -3.52 -14.83
N ARG A 129 -8.38 -3.47 -15.06
CA ARG A 129 -9.33 -4.39 -14.45
C ARG A 129 -9.44 -5.63 -15.32
N ARG A 130 -9.42 -6.75 -14.65
CA ARG A 130 -9.55 -8.04 -15.31
C ARG A 130 -11.01 -8.50 -15.47
#